data_3217a02e2489daf569e558ffd8f97beb
#
_entry.id   3217a02e2489daf569e558ffd8f97beb
#
_cell.length_a   1.000
_cell.length_b   1.000
_cell.length_c   1.000
_cell.angle_alpha   90.00
_cell.angle_beta   90.00
_cell.angle_gamma   90.00
#
_symmetry.space_group_name_H-M   'P 1'
#
loop_
_entity.id
_entity.type
_entity.pdbx_description
1 polymer ?
#
loop_
_entity_poly.entity_id
_entity_poly.type
_entity_poly.pdbx_seq_one_letter_code
_entity_poly.pdbx_strand_id
1 'polypeptide(L)'
;MAETHAGTASRAGSYHMNLHGMACALVGGALWGFSGTAVSYLFRSSGIDPMWVMSVRMILAGILFLLFSVARGDRRPFELLRDKSAVRDLLLFAGAGLFLNQFSYLMAIQATNSATATVLQSLQLLPVAAVACVIGRRAPKRREVIGMILALAGTFLITTGGDPSQMALPPAGLAFGLLAALGGAGLAVFPGKILSTYGVSAVNGWAMLLVGLIAAPFVPDWGQAVASFDISCWVVFGALVVLGTWCSYLFYMQGVHEIGSLKTAMLSTVEPISATVLSALWIGVVFSPTDLLGFAMIIIMMPLVA
;
A
#
# COMPACT_ATOMS: atom_id res chain seq x y z
N MET A 1 -62.67 -16.96 -8.57
CA MET A 1 -61.66 -18.00 -8.75
C MET A 1 -60.87 -17.68 -9.99
N ALA A 2 -59.71 -17.14 -9.86
CA ALA A 2 -58.61 -17.14 -10.82
C ALA A 2 -57.40 -16.50 -10.09
N GLU A 3 -56.55 -17.35 -9.58
CA GLU A 3 -55.24 -16.96 -8.99
C GLU A 3 -54.30 -16.65 -10.15
N THR A 4 -53.82 -15.42 -10.20
CA THR A 4 -52.75 -14.99 -11.12
C THR A 4 -51.41 -15.12 -10.40
N HIS A 5 -50.68 -16.17 -10.73
CA HIS A 5 -49.27 -16.31 -10.43
C HIS A 5 -48.48 -15.19 -11.15
N ALA A 6 -48.08 -14.18 -10.40
CA ALA A 6 -47.09 -13.20 -10.85
C ALA A 6 -45.73 -13.82 -10.71
N GLY A 7 -45.10 -14.16 -11.82
CA GLY A 7 -43.77 -14.70 -11.92
C GLY A 7 -42.75 -13.71 -11.41
N THR A 8 -41.91 -14.19 -10.48
CA THR A 8 -40.66 -13.54 -10.07
C THR A 8 -39.70 -13.56 -11.26
N ALA A 9 -39.72 -12.48 -12.04
CA ALA A 9 -38.67 -12.24 -13.03
C ALA A 9 -37.35 -12.04 -12.30
N SER A 10 -36.50 -13.05 -12.36
CA SER A 10 -35.10 -12.99 -12.03
C SER A 10 -34.50 -11.80 -12.76
N ARG A 11 -34.11 -10.74 -12.01
CA ARG A 11 -33.25 -9.70 -12.51
C ARG A 11 -31.89 -10.32 -12.80
N ALA A 12 -31.69 -10.80 -14.01
CA ALA A 12 -30.40 -11.00 -14.61
C ALA A 12 -29.71 -9.60 -14.64
N GLY A 13 -28.93 -9.29 -13.62
CA GLY A 13 -28.13 -8.07 -13.56
C GLY A 13 -27.23 -8.06 -14.79
N SER A 14 -27.45 -7.14 -15.72
CA SER A 14 -26.50 -6.85 -16.77
C SER A 14 -25.19 -6.48 -16.10
N TYR A 15 -24.17 -7.31 -16.26
CA TYR A 15 -22.79 -7.03 -15.88
C TYR A 15 -22.26 -5.91 -16.81
N HIS A 16 -22.70 -4.67 -16.60
CA HIS A 16 -21.96 -3.53 -17.13
C HIS A 16 -20.61 -3.54 -16.41
N MET A 17 -19.56 -3.92 -17.14
CA MET A 17 -18.20 -3.74 -16.65
C MET A 17 -18.01 -2.25 -16.39
N ASN A 18 -17.89 -1.88 -15.12
CA ASN A 18 -17.62 -0.49 -14.76
C ASN A 18 -16.14 -0.18 -15.07
N LEU A 19 -15.89 0.18 -16.34
CA LEU A 19 -14.54 0.47 -16.86
C LEU A 19 -13.89 1.63 -16.11
N HIS A 20 -14.68 2.61 -15.67
CA HIS A 20 -14.16 3.74 -14.89
C HIS A 20 -13.60 3.28 -13.54
N GLY A 21 -14.35 2.49 -12.77
CA GLY A 21 -13.87 1.95 -11.50
C GLY A 21 -12.65 1.03 -11.65
N MET A 22 -12.60 0.24 -12.73
CA MET A 22 -11.43 -0.59 -13.06
C MET A 22 -10.21 0.28 -13.41
N ALA A 23 -10.39 1.31 -14.23
CA ALA A 23 -9.32 2.26 -14.56
C ALA A 23 -8.80 2.98 -13.32
N CYS A 24 -9.69 3.42 -12.43
CA CYS A 24 -9.31 4.04 -11.16
C CYS A 24 -8.47 3.08 -10.30
N ALA A 25 -8.87 1.81 -10.15
CA ALA A 25 -8.11 0.83 -9.40
C ALA A 25 -6.70 0.59 -9.97
N LEU A 26 -6.59 0.46 -11.30
CA LEU A 26 -5.31 0.27 -11.99
C LEU A 26 -4.41 1.52 -11.86
N VAL A 27 -4.96 2.70 -12.07
CA VAL A 27 -4.21 3.97 -11.94
C VAL A 27 -3.74 4.16 -10.51
N GLY A 28 -4.60 3.91 -9.51
CA GLY A 28 -4.24 3.99 -8.09
C GLY A 28 -3.06 3.07 -7.74
N GLY A 29 -3.13 1.79 -8.16
CA GLY A 29 -2.06 0.83 -7.96
C GLY A 29 -0.76 1.21 -8.71
N ALA A 30 -0.85 1.65 -9.96
CA ALA A 30 0.32 2.09 -10.74
C ALA A 30 0.99 3.32 -10.09
N LEU A 31 0.22 4.27 -9.55
CA LEU A 31 0.74 5.43 -8.83
C LEU A 31 1.42 5.04 -7.51
N TRP A 32 1.00 3.96 -6.84
CA TRP A 32 1.74 3.44 -5.68
C TRP A 32 3.09 2.85 -6.10
N GLY A 33 3.16 2.10 -7.21
CA GLY A 33 4.43 1.64 -7.75
C GLY A 33 5.36 2.79 -8.16
N PHE A 34 4.81 3.86 -8.77
CA PHE A 34 5.53 5.11 -9.00
C PHE A 34 6.05 5.71 -7.69
N SER A 35 5.23 5.74 -6.63
CA SER A 35 5.60 6.27 -5.31
C SER A 35 6.87 5.62 -4.77
N GLY A 36 6.94 4.28 -4.79
CA GLY A 36 8.13 3.55 -4.36
C GLY A 36 9.37 3.88 -5.20
N THR A 37 9.20 3.98 -6.53
CA THR A 37 10.30 4.31 -7.44
C THR A 37 10.78 5.76 -7.24
N ALA A 38 9.87 6.72 -7.03
CA ALA A 38 10.21 8.10 -6.71
C ALA A 38 11.03 8.21 -5.40
N VAL A 39 10.67 7.44 -4.37
CA VAL A 39 11.46 7.33 -3.14
C VAL A 39 12.85 6.77 -3.43
N SER A 40 12.95 5.69 -4.22
CA SER A 40 14.24 5.09 -4.61
C SER A 40 15.11 6.08 -5.38
N TYR A 41 14.51 6.89 -6.25
CA TYR A 41 15.20 7.98 -6.95
C TYR A 41 15.77 9.01 -5.96
N LEU A 42 14.96 9.51 -5.04
CA LEU A 42 15.39 10.50 -4.04
C LEU A 42 16.54 9.97 -3.18
N PHE A 43 16.46 8.72 -2.72
CA PHE A 43 17.55 8.11 -1.95
C PHE A 43 18.88 8.04 -2.72
N ARG A 44 18.81 7.70 -4.02
CA ARG A 44 20.02 7.60 -4.88
C ARG A 44 20.59 8.95 -5.28
N SER A 45 19.71 9.92 -5.58
CA SER A 45 20.13 11.22 -6.12
C SER A 45 20.62 12.19 -5.05
N SER A 46 19.98 12.18 -3.88
CA SER A 46 20.27 13.16 -2.84
C SER A 46 20.80 12.56 -1.53
N GLY A 47 20.71 11.23 -1.36
CA GLY A 47 21.03 10.59 -0.08
C GLY A 47 20.11 11.01 1.07
N ILE A 48 18.91 11.51 0.77
CA ILE A 48 17.94 12.00 1.75
C ILE A 48 17.64 10.94 2.82
N ASP A 49 17.52 11.38 4.04
CA ASP A 49 17.14 10.51 5.16
C ASP A 49 15.71 9.97 5.02
N PRO A 50 15.48 8.66 5.21
CA PRO A 50 14.14 8.05 5.11
C PRO A 50 13.12 8.63 6.08
N MET A 51 13.55 9.03 7.30
CA MET A 51 12.65 9.63 8.29
C MET A 51 12.18 11.02 7.85
N TRP A 52 13.05 11.78 7.16
CA TRP A 52 12.66 13.04 6.56
C TRP A 52 11.58 12.84 5.49
N VAL A 53 11.83 11.92 4.54
CA VAL A 53 10.85 11.59 3.48
C VAL A 53 9.53 11.14 4.09
N MET A 54 9.57 10.26 5.09
CA MET A 54 8.39 9.77 5.79
C MET A 54 7.64 10.91 6.47
N SER A 55 8.34 11.73 7.27
CA SER A 55 7.75 12.82 8.04
C SER A 55 7.06 13.83 7.12
N VAL A 56 7.83 14.44 6.21
CA VAL A 56 7.31 15.53 5.36
C VAL A 56 6.21 15.03 4.42
N ARG A 57 6.41 13.86 3.79
CA ARG A 57 5.41 13.26 2.91
C ARG A 57 4.10 12.99 3.62
N MET A 58 4.16 12.39 4.82
CA MET A 58 2.96 12.05 5.58
C MET A 58 2.24 13.29 6.13
N ILE A 59 2.98 14.30 6.61
CA ILE A 59 2.39 15.59 7.04
C ILE A 59 1.65 16.24 5.85
N LEU A 60 2.33 16.41 4.72
CA LEU A 60 1.74 17.08 3.56
C LEU A 60 0.53 16.31 3.01
N ALA A 61 0.63 14.99 2.86
CA ALA A 61 -0.50 14.18 2.41
C ALA A 61 -1.67 14.20 3.40
N GLY A 62 -1.38 14.14 4.71
CA GLY A 62 -2.39 14.26 5.76
C GLY A 62 -3.13 15.60 5.69
N ILE A 63 -2.39 16.71 5.53
CA ILE A 63 -2.98 18.06 5.35
C ILE A 63 -3.85 18.10 4.09
N LEU A 64 -3.37 17.56 2.95
CA LEU A 64 -4.14 17.53 1.70
C LEU A 64 -5.47 16.77 1.87
N PHE A 65 -5.47 15.62 2.55
CA PHE A 65 -6.69 14.87 2.83
C PHE A 65 -7.68 15.64 3.72
N LEU A 66 -7.18 16.30 4.78
CA LEU A 66 -8.01 17.07 5.68
C LEU A 66 -8.58 18.32 4.98
N LEU A 67 -7.76 19.05 4.22
CA LEU A 67 -8.20 20.20 3.44
C LEU A 67 -9.25 19.79 2.40
N PHE A 68 -9.05 18.66 1.72
CA PHE A 68 -10.00 18.12 0.75
C PHE A 68 -11.36 17.81 1.40
N SER A 69 -11.35 17.20 2.61
CA SER A 69 -12.59 16.98 3.37
C SER A 69 -13.29 18.29 3.74
N VAL A 70 -12.54 19.24 4.29
CA VAL A 70 -13.10 20.55 4.70
C VAL A 70 -13.65 21.32 3.50
N ALA A 71 -12.94 21.34 2.37
CA ALA A 71 -13.37 21.98 1.14
C ALA A 71 -14.70 21.40 0.59
N ARG A 72 -15.00 20.15 0.90
CA ARG A 72 -16.27 19.47 0.57
C ARG A 72 -17.37 19.69 1.63
N GLY A 73 -17.10 20.46 2.67
CA GLY A 73 -18.03 20.67 3.78
C GLY A 73 -18.19 19.44 4.69
N ASP A 74 -17.28 18.46 4.60
CA ASP A 74 -17.32 17.23 5.41
C ASP A 74 -16.83 17.52 6.83
N ARG A 75 -17.67 17.28 7.84
CA ARG A 75 -17.37 17.51 9.26
C ARG A 75 -16.80 16.26 9.96
N ARG A 76 -16.80 15.11 9.31
CA ARG A 76 -16.34 13.84 9.87
C ARG A 76 -14.90 13.87 10.42
N PRO A 77 -13.93 14.63 9.85
CA PRO A 77 -12.61 14.77 10.47
C PRO A 77 -12.65 15.31 11.91
N PHE A 78 -13.55 16.26 12.19
CA PHE A 78 -13.70 16.84 13.53
C PHE A 78 -14.53 15.97 14.47
N GLU A 79 -15.51 15.24 13.93
CA GLU A 79 -16.34 14.30 14.69
C GLU A 79 -15.51 13.11 15.17
N LEU A 80 -14.58 12.59 14.35
CA LEU A 80 -13.67 11.52 14.69
C LEU A 80 -12.86 11.84 15.95
N LEU A 81 -12.33 13.06 16.05
CA LEU A 81 -11.53 13.48 17.21
C LEU A 81 -12.35 13.62 18.52
N ARG A 82 -13.66 13.74 18.40
CA ARG A 82 -14.56 13.82 19.57
C ARG A 82 -14.94 12.44 20.13
N ASP A 83 -14.81 11.39 19.31
CA ASP A 83 -15.09 10.03 19.74
C ASP A 83 -13.81 9.36 20.26
N LYS A 84 -13.72 9.17 21.59
CA LYS A 84 -12.56 8.54 22.24
C LYS A 84 -12.28 7.12 21.73
N SER A 85 -13.32 6.38 21.34
CA SER A 85 -13.19 5.03 20.78
C SER A 85 -12.55 5.10 19.39
N ALA A 86 -13.02 6.04 18.55
CA ALA A 86 -12.46 6.25 17.22
C ALA A 86 -11.01 6.75 17.28
N VAL A 87 -10.67 7.62 18.22
CA VAL A 87 -9.29 8.09 18.44
C VAL A 87 -8.37 6.94 18.84
N ARG A 88 -8.80 6.03 19.73
CA ARG A 88 -8.00 4.85 20.07
C ARG A 88 -7.75 3.97 18.86
N ASP A 89 -8.79 3.68 18.08
CA ASP A 89 -8.69 2.85 16.89
C ASP A 89 -7.85 3.54 15.79
N LEU A 90 -7.91 4.88 15.69
CA LEU A 90 -7.04 5.70 14.84
C LEU A 90 -5.57 5.60 15.27
N LEU A 91 -5.27 5.67 16.56
CA LEU A 91 -3.90 5.55 17.08
C LEU A 91 -3.31 4.16 16.81
N LEU A 92 -4.12 3.10 16.96
CA LEU A 92 -3.73 1.74 16.60
C LEU A 92 -3.44 1.63 15.09
N PHE A 93 -4.33 2.16 14.26
CA PHE A 93 -4.16 2.18 12.81
C PHE A 93 -2.92 2.99 12.41
N ALA A 94 -2.74 4.19 12.97
CA ALA A 94 -1.59 5.04 12.68
C ALA A 94 -0.26 4.40 13.12
N GLY A 95 -0.20 3.82 14.34
CA GLY A 95 1.03 3.25 14.89
C GLY A 95 1.35 1.86 14.33
N ALA A 96 0.52 0.86 14.63
CA ALA A 96 0.79 -0.52 14.28
C ALA A 96 0.49 -0.87 12.80
N GLY A 97 -0.33 -0.06 12.12
CA GLY A 97 -0.56 -0.18 10.69
C GLY A 97 0.36 0.74 9.89
N LEU A 98 0.02 2.03 9.83
CA LEU A 98 0.61 2.97 8.88
C LEU A 98 2.08 3.28 9.19
N PHE A 99 2.44 3.58 10.43
CA PHE A 99 3.83 3.87 10.81
C PHE A 99 4.72 2.66 10.54
N LEU A 100 4.36 1.49 11.06
CA LEU A 100 5.14 0.26 10.86
C LEU A 100 5.30 -0.06 9.37
N ASN A 101 4.22 0.03 8.59
CA ASN A 101 4.28 -0.19 7.15
C ASN A 101 5.21 0.81 6.45
N GLN A 102 4.97 2.11 6.64
CA GLN A 102 5.71 3.15 5.90
C GLN A 102 7.19 3.21 6.29
N PHE A 103 7.50 3.13 7.59
CA PHE A 103 8.88 3.10 8.06
C PHE A 103 9.64 1.90 7.49
N SER A 104 9.07 0.70 7.66
CA SER A 104 9.72 -0.53 7.20
C SER A 104 9.84 -0.58 5.67
N TYR A 105 8.84 -0.07 4.95
CA TYR A 105 8.89 0.02 3.49
C TYR A 105 10.01 0.95 3.00
N LEU A 106 10.17 2.13 3.60
CA LEU A 106 11.25 3.05 3.25
C LEU A 106 12.63 2.45 3.55
N MET A 107 12.78 1.78 4.71
CA MET A 107 14.00 1.07 5.06
C MET A 107 14.30 -0.09 4.09
N ALA A 108 13.27 -0.83 3.65
CA ALA A 108 13.43 -1.88 2.65
C ALA A 108 13.87 -1.32 1.30
N ILE A 109 13.30 -0.18 0.85
CA ILE A 109 13.75 0.51 -0.38
C ILE A 109 15.20 0.94 -0.26
N GLN A 110 15.59 1.53 0.87
CA GLN A 110 16.96 1.98 1.10
C GLN A 110 17.96 0.82 1.07
N ALA A 111 17.60 -0.30 1.67
CA ALA A 111 18.44 -1.49 1.73
C ALA A 111 18.50 -2.29 0.41
N THR A 112 17.49 -2.11 -0.46
CA THR A 112 17.35 -2.89 -1.71
C THR A 112 17.02 -1.98 -2.91
N ASN A 113 15.77 -1.97 -3.30
CA ASN A 113 15.17 -1.10 -4.32
C ASN A 113 13.65 -1.13 -4.19
N SER A 114 12.95 -0.21 -4.88
CA SER A 114 11.49 -0.11 -4.78
C SER A 114 10.75 -1.35 -5.28
N ALA A 115 11.24 -2.01 -6.34
CA ALA A 115 10.59 -3.22 -6.86
C ALA A 115 10.62 -4.36 -5.84
N THR A 116 11.81 -4.67 -5.30
CA THR A 116 11.98 -5.73 -4.29
C THR A 116 11.19 -5.42 -3.02
N ALA A 117 11.27 -4.18 -2.52
CA ALA A 117 10.53 -3.75 -1.34
C ALA A 117 9.00 -3.90 -1.53
N THR A 118 8.46 -3.48 -2.69
CA THR A 118 7.03 -3.58 -3.00
C THR A 118 6.57 -5.02 -3.15
N VAL A 119 7.38 -5.87 -3.78
CA VAL A 119 7.08 -7.31 -3.90
C VAL A 119 7.06 -7.98 -2.53
N LEU A 120 8.06 -7.72 -1.67
CA LEU A 120 8.06 -8.25 -0.30
C LEU A 120 6.89 -7.72 0.53
N GLN A 121 6.55 -6.44 0.41
CA GLN A 121 5.37 -5.86 1.07
C GLN A 121 4.06 -6.54 0.64
N SER A 122 3.96 -7.01 -0.61
CA SER A 122 2.78 -7.73 -1.12
C SER A 122 2.49 -9.02 -0.35
N LEU A 123 3.46 -9.56 0.40
CA LEU A 123 3.26 -10.67 1.32
C LEU A 123 2.27 -10.34 2.46
N GLN A 124 1.90 -9.08 2.64
CA GLN A 124 0.85 -8.64 3.59
C GLN A 124 -0.47 -9.41 3.44
N LEU A 125 -0.75 -9.94 2.25
CA LEU A 125 -1.94 -10.75 2.02
C LEU A 125 -1.94 -12.06 2.82
N LEU A 126 -0.78 -12.61 3.16
CA LEU A 126 -0.67 -13.83 3.97
C LEU A 126 -1.17 -13.65 5.41
N PRO A 127 -0.66 -12.66 6.18
CA PRO A 127 -1.21 -12.41 7.51
C PRO A 127 -2.67 -11.92 7.47
N VAL A 128 -3.10 -11.18 6.44
CA VAL A 128 -4.52 -10.82 6.27
C VAL A 128 -5.38 -12.05 6.08
N ALA A 129 -4.99 -12.99 5.23
CA ALA A 129 -5.70 -14.27 5.04
C ALA A 129 -5.70 -15.13 6.32
N ALA A 130 -4.59 -15.17 7.05
CA ALA A 130 -4.52 -15.87 8.33
C ALA A 130 -5.51 -15.29 9.35
N VAL A 131 -5.56 -13.97 9.49
CA VAL A 131 -6.53 -13.28 10.37
C VAL A 131 -7.97 -13.60 9.92
N ALA A 132 -8.25 -13.56 8.62
CA ALA A 132 -9.58 -13.89 8.09
C ALA A 132 -9.97 -15.36 8.39
N CYS A 133 -9.03 -16.29 8.31
CA CYS A 133 -9.26 -17.70 8.69
C CYS A 133 -9.54 -17.86 10.18
N VAL A 134 -8.78 -17.18 11.04
CA VAL A 134 -8.96 -17.21 12.50
C VAL A 134 -10.31 -16.61 12.90
N ILE A 135 -10.63 -15.41 12.41
CA ILE A 135 -11.92 -14.74 12.71
C ILE A 135 -13.08 -15.56 12.16
N GLY A 136 -12.95 -16.09 10.94
CA GLY A 136 -13.97 -16.92 10.30
C GLY A 136 -14.04 -18.36 10.82
N ARG A 137 -13.15 -18.74 11.75
CA ARG A 137 -13.01 -20.13 12.29
C ARG A 137 -13.02 -21.18 11.19
N ARG A 138 -12.32 -20.90 10.09
CA ARG A 138 -12.24 -21.77 8.91
C ARG A 138 -10.79 -22.15 8.56
N ALA A 139 -10.62 -23.32 7.96
CA ALA A 139 -9.34 -23.70 7.37
C ALA A 139 -9.07 -22.87 6.08
N PRO A 140 -7.80 -22.67 5.72
CA PRO A 140 -7.43 -22.07 4.44
C PRO A 140 -8.00 -22.86 3.26
N LYS A 141 -8.47 -22.16 2.23
CA LYS A 141 -8.91 -22.78 0.98
C LYS A 141 -7.72 -23.27 0.18
N ARG A 142 -7.90 -24.24 -0.71
CA ARG A 142 -6.81 -24.76 -1.57
C ARG A 142 -6.04 -23.68 -2.31
N ARG A 143 -6.73 -22.66 -2.85
CA ARG A 143 -6.10 -21.55 -3.55
C ARG A 143 -5.25 -20.67 -2.61
N GLU A 144 -5.69 -20.48 -1.35
CA GLU A 144 -4.93 -19.75 -0.33
C GLU A 144 -3.64 -20.53 0.02
N VAL A 145 -3.72 -21.85 0.13
CA VAL A 145 -2.54 -22.72 0.36
C VAL A 145 -1.56 -22.65 -0.82
N ILE A 146 -2.06 -22.73 -2.05
CA ILE A 146 -1.22 -22.58 -3.25
C ILE A 146 -0.54 -21.21 -3.26
N GLY A 147 -1.30 -20.15 -2.95
CA GLY A 147 -0.76 -18.80 -2.82
C GLY A 147 0.35 -18.71 -1.77
N MET A 148 0.16 -19.31 -0.58
CA MET A 148 1.21 -19.36 0.45
C MET A 148 2.49 -20.05 -0.03
N ILE A 149 2.36 -21.18 -0.76
CA ILE A 149 3.51 -21.88 -1.33
C ILE A 149 4.24 -21.00 -2.36
N LEU A 150 3.48 -20.33 -3.25
CA LEU A 150 4.06 -19.41 -4.23
C LEU A 150 4.77 -18.23 -3.55
N ALA A 151 4.19 -17.68 -2.47
CA ALA A 151 4.81 -16.61 -1.70
C ALA A 151 6.14 -17.03 -1.08
N LEU A 152 6.18 -18.20 -0.43
CA LEU A 152 7.39 -18.72 0.19
C LEU A 152 8.47 -19.04 -0.86
N ALA A 153 8.10 -19.70 -1.95
CA ALA A 153 9.04 -20.03 -3.03
C ALA A 153 9.55 -18.77 -3.75
N GLY A 154 8.67 -17.81 -4.02
CA GLY A 154 9.07 -16.51 -4.61
C GLY A 154 10.01 -15.72 -3.70
N THR A 155 9.70 -15.64 -2.40
CA THR A 155 10.58 -15.00 -1.41
C THR A 155 11.94 -15.70 -1.33
N PHE A 156 11.95 -17.03 -1.36
CA PHE A 156 13.18 -17.82 -1.37
C PHE A 156 14.04 -17.47 -2.60
N LEU A 157 13.47 -17.45 -3.81
CA LEU A 157 14.20 -17.09 -5.03
C LEU A 157 14.80 -15.68 -4.97
N ILE A 158 14.02 -14.69 -4.51
CA ILE A 158 14.49 -13.31 -4.39
C ILE A 158 15.61 -13.20 -3.35
N THR A 159 15.50 -13.95 -2.24
CA THR A 159 16.44 -13.84 -1.12
C THR A 159 17.78 -14.52 -1.38
N THR A 160 17.76 -15.63 -2.10
CA THR A 160 18.93 -16.50 -2.30
C THR A 160 19.47 -16.49 -3.73
N GLY A 161 18.74 -15.88 -4.68
CA GLY A 161 19.08 -15.97 -6.09
C GLY A 161 18.96 -17.40 -6.65
N GLY A 162 18.29 -18.30 -5.90
CA GLY A 162 18.14 -19.71 -6.22
C GLY A 162 19.23 -20.62 -5.61
N ASP A 163 20.24 -20.06 -4.92
CA ASP A 163 21.28 -20.83 -4.21
C ASP A 163 21.06 -20.72 -2.69
N PRO A 164 20.62 -21.81 -2.02
CA PRO A 164 20.31 -21.78 -0.59
C PRO A 164 21.53 -21.54 0.31
N SER A 165 22.75 -21.63 -0.22
CA SER A 165 23.99 -21.37 0.52
C SER A 165 24.38 -19.90 0.55
N GLN A 166 23.68 -19.05 -0.23
CA GLN A 166 24.00 -17.64 -0.39
C GLN A 166 22.78 -16.75 -0.08
N MET A 167 23.04 -15.56 0.43
CA MET A 167 22.02 -14.52 0.51
C MET A 167 22.28 -13.45 -0.56
N ALA A 168 21.47 -13.48 -1.62
CA ALA A 168 21.52 -12.46 -2.68
C ALA A 168 20.93 -11.12 -2.21
N LEU A 169 19.95 -11.18 -1.28
CA LEU A 169 19.30 -9.99 -0.71
C LEU A 169 19.93 -9.64 0.64
N PRO A 170 20.22 -8.35 0.92
CA PRO A 170 20.69 -7.93 2.24
C PRO A 170 19.70 -8.35 3.34
N PRO A 171 20.16 -8.93 4.47
CA PRO A 171 19.29 -9.39 5.56
C PRO A 171 18.38 -8.28 6.10
N ALA A 172 18.88 -7.04 6.15
CA ALA A 172 18.09 -5.87 6.54
C ALA A 172 16.93 -5.62 5.56
N GLY A 173 17.16 -5.77 4.25
CA GLY A 173 16.14 -5.59 3.23
C GLY A 173 15.01 -6.62 3.37
N LEU A 174 15.35 -7.89 3.63
CA LEU A 174 14.36 -8.93 3.90
C LEU A 174 13.58 -8.64 5.18
N ALA A 175 14.27 -8.31 6.28
CA ALA A 175 13.63 -8.04 7.57
C ALA A 175 12.65 -6.87 7.47
N PHE A 176 13.08 -5.75 6.88
CA PHE A 176 12.21 -4.59 6.70
C PHE A 176 11.08 -4.84 5.69
N GLY A 177 11.31 -5.62 4.63
CA GLY A 177 10.26 -6.04 3.69
C GLY A 177 9.16 -6.85 4.37
N LEU A 178 9.52 -7.80 5.24
CA LEU A 178 8.58 -8.59 6.02
C LEU A 178 7.85 -7.75 7.09
N LEU A 179 8.56 -6.82 7.75
CA LEU A 179 7.93 -5.88 8.68
C LEU A 179 6.95 -4.95 7.96
N ALA A 180 7.28 -4.50 6.73
CA ALA A 180 6.37 -3.74 5.90
C ALA A 180 5.11 -4.55 5.54
N ALA A 181 5.24 -5.84 5.26
CA ALA A 181 4.11 -6.73 5.03
C ALA A 181 3.23 -6.88 6.28
N LEU A 182 3.81 -7.00 7.47
CA LEU A 182 3.04 -7.04 8.73
C LEU A 182 2.32 -5.72 8.99
N GLY A 183 2.98 -4.58 8.82
CA GLY A 183 2.37 -3.26 8.90
C GLY A 183 1.23 -3.09 7.89
N GLY A 184 1.44 -3.56 6.65
CA GLY A 184 0.43 -3.57 5.59
C GLY A 184 -0.81 -4.41 5.94
N ALA A 185 -0.63 -5.54 6.60
CA ALA A 185 -1.75 -6.30 7.14
C ALA A 185 -2.51 -5.50 8.22
N GLY A 186 -1.79 -4.75 9.06
CA GLY A 186 -2.39 -3.82 10.03
C GLY A 186 -3.23 -2.72 9.34
N LEU A 187 -2.75 -2.20 8.20
CA LEU A 187 -3.52 -1.24 7.38
C LEU A 187 -4.85 -1.81 6.88
N ALA A 188 -4.90 -3.09 6.60
CA ALA A 188 -6.11 -3.76 6.12
C ALA A 188 -7.09 -4.12 7.26
N VAL A 189 -6.57 -4.48 8.45
CA VAL A 189 -7.37 -5.05 9.54
C VAL A 189 -7.86 -3.99 10.52
N PHE A 190 -7.00 -3.06 10.95
CA PHE A 190 -7.32 -2.14 12.04
C PHE A 190 -8.37 -1.07 11.73
N PRO A 191 -8.40 -0.44 10.53
CA PRO A 191 -9.24 0.73 10.32
C PRO A 191 -10.68 0.41 9.90
N GLY A 192 -11.07 -0.84 9.72
CA GLY A 192 -12.34 -1.22 9.11
C GLY A 192 -13.56 -0.48 9.67
N LYS A 193 -13.69 -0.40 11.00
CA LYS A 193 -14.81 0.28 11.66
C LYS A 193 -14.76 1.80 11.48
N ILE A 194 -13.60 2.42 11.70
CA ILE A 194 -13.48 3.89 11.61
C ILE A 194 -13.55 4.37 10.17
N LEU A 195 -13.06 3.58 9.20
CA LEU A 195 -13.19 3.92 7.77
C LEU A 195 -14.65 3.94 7.31
N SER A 196 -15.47 2.98 7.76
CA SER A 196 -16.89 2.93 7.39
C SER A 196 -17.69 4.07 8.02
N THR A 197 -17.30 4.53 9.22
CA THR A 197 -18.02 5.58 9.96
C THR A 197 -17.59 6.99 9.52
N TYR A 198 -16.28 7.24 9.49
CA TYR A 198 -15.73 8.59 9.27
C TYR A 198 -15.20 8.83 7.86
N GLY A 199 -15.13 7.77 7.04
CA GLY A 199 -14.66 7.85 5.66
C GLY A 199 -13.14 7.93 5.54
N VAL A 200 -12.68 7.66 4.31
CA VAL A 200 -11.26 7.47 4.00
C VAL A 200 -10.44 8.74 4.19
N SER A 201 -10.96 9.91 3.74
CA SER A 201 -10.22 11.16 3.80
C SER A 201 -9.98 11.63 5.23
N ALA A 202 -10.97 11.48 6.13
CA ALA A 202 -10.82 11.84 7.54
C ALA A 202 -9.83 10.94 8.25
N VAL A 203 -9.98 9.62 8.10
CA VAL A 203 -9.14 8.62 8.77
C VAL A 203 -7.70 8.68 8.27
N ASN A 204 -7.47 8.64 6.95
CA ASN A 204 -6.12 8.71 6.39
C ASN A 204 -5.49 10.08 6.63
N GLY A 205 -6.26 11.18 6.56
CA GLY A 205 -5.75 12.51 6.84
C GLY A 205 -5.14 12.62 8.24
N TRP A 206 -5.89 12.20 9.27
CA TRP A 206 -5.37 12.20 10.64
C TRP A 206 -4.29 11.16 10.88
N ALA A 207 -4.42 9.94 10.35
CA ALA A 207 -3.42 8.90 10.52
C ALA A 207 -2.08 9.31 9.90
N MET A 208 -2.08 9.84 8.67
CA MET A 208 -0.86 10.31 8.00
C MET A 208 -0.25 11.49 8.74
N LEU A 209 -1.06 12.47 9.15
CA LEU A 209 -0.56 13.61 9.92
C LEU A 209 0.10 13.17 11.23
N LEU A 210 -0.53 12.26 11.98
CA LEU A 210 0.04 11.68 13.21
C LEU A 210 1.35 10.95 12.94
N VAL A 211 1.40 10.09 11.93
CA VAL A 211 2.62 9.34 11.57
C VAL A 211 3.74 10.29 11.20
N GLY A 212 3.47 11.32 10.39
CA GLY A 212 4.47 12.31 10.02
C GLY A 212 4.99 13.11 11.22
N LEU A 213 4.10 13.50 12.14
CA LEU A 213 4.50 14.21 13.37
C LEU A 213 5.28 13.32 14.34
N ILE A 214 4.95 12.03 14.44
CA ILE A 214 5.71 11.07 15.25
C ILE A 214 7.10 10.84 14.65
N ALA A 215 7.23 10.80 13.31
CA ALA A 215 8.50 10.63 12.63
C ALA A 215 9.41 11.86 12.72
N ALA A 216 8.85 13.06 12.84
CA ALA A 216 9.58 14.34 12.81
C ALA A 216 10.74 14.45 13.82
N PRO A 217 10.61 14.05 15.10
CA PRO A 217 11.71 14.11 16.06
C PRO A 217 12.89 13.18 15.75
N PHE A 218 12.69 12.18 14.88
CA PHE A 218 13.71 11.20 14.50
C PHE A 218 14.46 11.60 13.23
N VAL A 219 14.15 12.75 12.64
CA VAL A 219 14.92 13.31 11.51
C VAL A 219 16.23 13.86 12.06
N PRO A 220 17.41 13.32 11.65
CA PRO A 220 18.69 13.68 12.27
C PRO A 220 19.06 15.14 12.10
N ASP A 221 18.86 15.68 10.90
CA ASP A 221 19.13 17.07 10.56
C ASP A 221 18.19 17.57 9.47
N TRP A 222 17.31 18.49 9.83
CA TRP A 222 16.32 19.05 8.90
C TRP A 222 16.94 19.93 7.81
N GLY A 223 18.03 20.62 8.14
CA GLY A 223 18.71 21.54 7.21
C GLY A 223 19.56 20.78 6.19
N GLN A 224 20.34 19.82 6.63
CA GLN A 224 21.18 18.99 5.75
C GLN A 224 20.34 18.06 4.87
N ALA A 225 19.20 17.61 5.37
CA ALA A 225 18.33 16.68 4.65
C ALA A 225 17.98 17.17 3.23
N VAL A 226 17.82 18.46 3.04
CA VAL A 226 17.45 19.07 1.74
C VAL A 226 18.58 19.85 1.07
N ALA A 227 19.76 19.91 1.68
CA ALA A 227 20.88 20.68 1.13
C ALA A 227 21.36 20.15 -0.24
N SER A 228 21.16 18.86 -0.50
CA SER A 228 21.49 18.19 -1.77
C SER A 228 20.33 18.16 -2.79
N PHE A 229 19.17 18.75 -2.46
CA PHE A 229 18.02 18.78 -3.37
C PHE A 229 18.24 19.78 -4.49
N ASP A 230 18.29 19.27 -5.70
CA ASP A 230 18.14 20.05 -6.92
C ASP A 230 16.65 20.22 -7.31
N ILE A 231 16.39 20.93 -8.38
CA ILE A 231 15.03 21.15 -8.87
C ILE A 231 14.32 19.84 -9.21
N SER A 232 15.05 18.82 -9.70
CA SER A 232 14.48 17.52 -10.05
C SER A 232 14.04 16.76 -8.81
N CYS A 233 14.81 16.79 -7.73
CA CYS A 233 14.42 16.21 -6.44
C CYS A 233 13.15 16.84 -5.87
N TRP A 234 13.02 18.18 -5.94
CA TRP A 234 11.81 18.87 -5.50
C TRP A 234 10.58 18.52 -6.35
N VAL A 235 10.73 18.43 -7.67
CA VAL A 235 9.65 18.02 -8.58
C VAL A 235 9.23 16.58 -8.30
N VAL A 236 10.20 15.66 -8.15
CA VAL A 236 9.91 14.26 -7.84
C VAL A 236 9.26 14.12 -6.46
N PHE A 237 9.73 14.88 -5.46
CA PHE A 237 9.12 14.86 -4.13
C PHE A 237 7.70 15.42 -4.15
N GLY A 238 7.44 16.51 -4.86
CA GLY A 238 6.09 17.03 -5.07
C GLY A 238 5.16 16.01 -5.76
N ALA A 239 5.66 15.36 -6.82
CA ALA A 239 4.93 14.30 -7.50
C ALA A 239 4.69 13.08 -6.58
N LEU A 240 5.65 12.72 -5.73
CA LEU A 240 5.51 11.65 -4.72
C LEU A 240 4.36 11.98 -3.74
N VAL A 241 4.28 13.20 -3.24
CA VAL A 241 3.22 13.62 -2.30
C VAL A 241 1.85 13.64 -3.00
N VAL A 242 1.77 14.32 -4.16
CA VAL A 242 0.48 14.54 -4.83
C VAL A 242 0.02 13.28 -5.58
N LEU A 243 0.83 12.76 -6.50
CA LEU A 243 0.44 11.63 -7.34
C LEU A 243 0.62 10.31 -6.59
N GLY A 244 1.81 10.08 -6.05
CA GLY A 244 2.18 8.82 -5.41
C GLY A 244 1.50 8.56 -4.06
N THR A 245 0.94 9.59 -3.41
CA THR A 245 0.27 9.43 -2.12
C THR A 245 -1.19 9.87 -2.18
N TRP A 246 -1.47 11.15 -2.37
CA TRP A 246 -2.83 11.66 -2.28
C TRP A 246 -3.74 11.16 -3.42
N CYS A 247 -3.34 11.34 -4.69
CA CYS A 247 -4.13 10.88 -5.84
C CYS A 247 -4.27 9.36 -5.89
N SER A 248 -3.20 8.61 -5.59
CA SER A 248 -3.25 7.14 -5.58
C SER A 248 -4.33 6.61 -4.64
N TYR A 249 -4.41 7.15 -3.43
CA TYR A 249 -5.48 6.79 -2.49
C TYR A 249 -6.87 7.20 -2.98
N LEU A 250 -7.02 8.39 -3.59
CA LEU A 250 -8.31 8.82 -4.12
C LEU A 250 -8.79 7.89 -5.24
N PHE A 251 -7.92 7.57 -6.19
CA PHE A 251 -8.25 6.65 -7.28
C PHE A 251 -8.55 5.24 -6.78
N TYR A 252 -7.74 4.71 -5.87
CA TYR A 252 -8.00 3.41 -5.26
C TYR A 252 -9.37 3.36 -4.59
N MET A 253 -9.71 4.39 -3.80
CA MET A 253 -11.01 4.47 -3.11
C MET A 253 -12.18 4.63 -4.06
N GLN A 254 -12.00 5.35 -5.17
CA GLN A 254 -13.01 5.43 -6.23
C GLN A 254 -13.24 4.03 -6.85
N GLY A 255 -12.18 3.28 -7.09
CA GLY A 255 -12.28 1.88 -7.51
C GLY A 255 -13.07 1.04 -6.50
N VAL A 256 -12.75 1.14 -5.19
CA VAL A 256 -13.48 0.43 -4.13
C VAL A 256 -14.97 0.78 -4.13
N HIS A 257 -15.30 2.05 -4.30
CA HIS A 257 -16.68 2.52 -4.34
C HIS A 257 -17.47 1.95 -5.53
N GLU A 258 -16.84 1.86 -6.71
CA GLU A 258 -17.53 1.49 -7.95
C GLU A 258 -17.55 -0.01 -8.25
N ILE A 259 -16.46 -0.73 -7.96
CA ILE A 259 -16.33 -2.16 -8.30
C ILE A 259 -16.15 -3.08 -7.09
N GLY A 260 -16.10 -2.50 -5.88
CA GLY A 260 -15.93 -3.22 -4.62
C GLY A 260 -14.47 -3.49 -4.25
N SER A 261 -14.24 -3.73 -2.96
CA SER A 261 -12.89 -3.86 -2.38
C SER A 261 -12.08 -5.03 -2.97
N LEU A 262 -12.71 -6.20 -3.17
CA LEU A 262 -12.02 -7.38 -3.69
C LEU A 262 -11.47 -7.17 -5.10
N LYS A 263 -12.32 -6.68 -6.03
CA LYS A 263 -11.89 -6.43 -7.42
C LYS A 263 -10.84 -5.34 -7.50
N THR A 264 -10.98 -4.28 -6.68
CA THR A 264 -10.00 -3.20 -6.60
C THR A 264 -8.66 -3.72 -6.10
N ALA A 265 -8.63 -4.53 -5.04
CA ALA A 265 -7.41 -5.15 -4.52
C ALA A 265 -6.75 -6.06 -5.57
N MET A 266 -7.53 -6.85 -6.32
CA MET A 266 -6.99 -7.68 -7.41
C MET A 266 -6.37 -6.83 -8.53
N LEU A 267 -7.00 -5.71 -8.91
CA LEU A 267 -6.45 -4.83 -9.95
C LEU A 267 -5.23 -4.04 -9.47
N SER A 268 -5.14 -3.77 -8.15
CA SER A 268 -3.96 -3.11 -7.56
C SER A 268 -2.71 -3.97 -7.60
N THR A 269 -2.78 -5.24 -8.01
CA THR A 269 -1.58 -6.07 -8.27
C THR A 269 -0.69 -5.49 -9.37
N VAL A 270 -1.16 -4.47 -10.07
CA VAL A 270 -0.33 -3.66 -10.99
C VAL A 270 0.78 -2.89 -10.27
N GLU A 271 0.64 -2.63 -8.96
CA GLU A 271 1.62 -1.90 -8.14
C GLU A 271 3.03 -2.50 -8.23
N PRO A 272 3.28 -3.77 -7.86
CA PRO A 272 4.62 -4.36 -7.99
C PRO A 272 5.09 -4.46 -9.45
N ILE A 273 4.19 -4.60 -10.40
CA ILE A 273 4.54 -4.60 -11.82
C ILE A 273 5.06 -3.22 -12.24
N SER A 274 4.32 -2.15 -11.90
CA SER A 274 4.73 -0.78 -12.22
C SER A 274 6.01 -0.39 -11.48
N ALA A 275 6.18 -0.78 -10.20
CA ALA A 275 7.41 -0.57 -9.45
C ALA A 275 8.61 -1.25 -10.12
N THR A 276 8.47 -2.48 -10.60
CA THR A 276 9.52 -3.22 -11.30
C THR A 276 9.89 -2.54 -12.62
N VAL A 277 8.90 -2.23 -13.45
CA VAL A 277 9.11 -1.57 -14.74
C VAL A 277 9.77 -0.19 -14.57
N LEU A 278 9.24 0.63 -13.66
CA LEU A 278 9.80 1.97 -13.41
C LEU A 278 11.19 1.90 -12.77
N SER A 279 11.46 0.92 -11.90
CA SER A 279 12.81 0.72 -11.34
C SER A 279 13.82 0.36 -12.43
N ALA A 280 13.44 -0.47 -13.39
CA ALA A 280 14.31 -0.81 -14.51
C ALA A 280 14.54 0.39 -15.45
N LEU A 281 13.46 1.07 -15.86
CA LEU A 281 13.54 2.12 -16.89
C LEU A 281 14.06 3.46 -16.36
N TRP A 282 13.68 3.85 -15.15
CA TRP A 282 14.03 5.17 -14.58
C TRP A 282 15.26 5.13 -13.67
N ILE A 283 15.36 4.07 -12.84
CA ILE A 283 16.46 3.94 -11.88
C ILE A 283 17.63 3.10 -12.43
N GLY A 284 17.41 2.36 -13.53
CA GLY A 284 18.42 1.48 -14.11
C GLY A 284 18.71 0.23 -13.29
N VAL A 285 17.72 -0.25 -12.50
CA VAL A 285 17.86 -1.50 -11.74
C VAL A 285 17.83 -2.68 -12.70
N VAL A 286 18.85 -3.53 -12.62
CA VAL A 286 18.93 -4.78 -13.39
C VAL A 286 18.45 -5.92 -12.51
N PHE A 287 17.47 -6.67 -12.99
CA PHE A 287 16.92 -7.84 -12.30
C PHE A 287 17.48 -9.11 -12.90
N SER A 288 17.85 -10.08 -12.06
CA SER A 288 18.22 -11.40 -12.49
C SER A 288 16.98 -12.19 -12.95
N PRO A 289 17.13 -13.26 -13.76
CA PRO A 289 16.01 -14.13 -14.10
C PRO A 289 15.33 -14.75 -12.87
N THR A 290 16.08 -15.04 -11.82
CA THR A 290 15.57 -15.56 -10.54
C THR A 290 14.73 -14.52 -9.79
N ASP A 291 15.13 -13.23 -9.82
CA ASP A 291 14.31 -12.15 -9.25
C ASP A 291 12.98 -12.05 -9.97
N LEU A 292 13.00 -12.04 -11.32
CA LEU A 292 11.79 -11.93 -12.13
C LEU A 292 10.85 -13.13 -11.91
N LEU A 293 11.40 -14.33 -11.78
CA LEU A 293 10.61 -15.52 -11.46
C LEU A 293 9.99 -15.41 -10.07
N GLY A 294 10.77 -15.01 -9.07
CA GLY A 294 10.28 -14.78 -7.71
C GLY A 294 9.20 -13.71 -7.65
N PHE A 295 9.36 -12.59 -8.37
CA PHE A 295 8.35 -11.53 -8.50
C PHE A 295 7.06 -12.07 -9.13
N ALA A 296 7.17 -12.83 -10.23
CA ALA A 296 6.02 -13.44 -10.90
C ALA A 296 5.25 -14.37 -9.95
N MET A 297 5.94 -15.19 -9.16
CA MET A 297 5.31 -16.10 -8.18
C MET A 297 4.53 -15.32 -7.11
N ILE A 298 5.10 -14.24 -6.57
CA ILE A 298 4.43 -13.40 -5.57
C ILE A 298 3.26 -12.62 -6.17
N ILE A 299 3.40 -12.11 -7.39
CA ILE A 299 2.31 -11.42 -8.10
C ILE A 299 1.14 -12.38 -8.38
N ILE A 300 1.43 -13.62 -8.81
CA ILE A 300 0.40 -14.65 -9.03
C ILE A 300 -0.27 -15.06 -7.71
N MET A 301 0.45 -15.05 -6.59
CA MET A 301 -0.11 -15.32 -5.26
C MET A 301 -1.22 -14.34 -4.90
N MET A 302 -1.07 -13.05 -5.24
CA MET A 302 -2.01 -12.00 -4.80
C MET A 302 -3.48 -12.31 -5.14
N PRO A 303 -3.87 -12.63 -6.40
CA PRO A 303 -5.25 -12.97 -6.73
C PRO A 303 -5.70 -14.33 -6.19
N LEU A 304 -4.79 -15.23 -5.80
CA LEU A 304 -5.14 -16.52 -5.23
C LEU A 304 -5.55 -16.41 -3.76
N VAL A 305 -4.95 -15.46 -3.03
CA VAL A 305 -5.17 -15.26 -1.60
C VAL A 305 -6.25 -14.19 -1.33
N ALA A 306 -6.42 -13.22 -2.21
CA ALA A 306 -7.50 -12.23 -2.16
C ALA A 306 -8.87 -12.85 -2.46
#